data_afbf4e9a6ca28947b1adb2daf8067f1f
#
_entry.id   afbf4e9a6ca28947b1adb2daf8067f1f
#
_cell.length_a   1.000
_cell.length_b   1.000
_cell.length_c   1.000
_cell.angle_alpha   90.00
_cell.angle_beta   90.00
_cell.angle_gamma   90.00
#
_symmetry.space_group_name_H-M   'P 1'
#
loop_
_entity.id
_entity.type
_entity.pdbx_description
1 polymer ?
#
loop_
_entity_poly.entity_id
_entity_poly.type
_entity_poly.pdbx_seq_one_letter_code
_entity_poly.pdbx_strand_id
1 'polypeptide(L)'
;MQVRTSGKTALIVAAAVSCLVFSLAVAALAAAPPKEVKVGLIYGLTGAASPVGPVQLDGSKLAIDEINAAGGLDWGGKKVPVKYVVKDDETKSDVAIRRFRELVDEDKVDVVVGQTFAPISAALNKEVKQHPIGYFPVNVVAMKMFEKGELAPTTFAVNGCAYSIGYAGASYIVNKLGLKKIVFFGPAYAFGQDQWRGAKDAFDKLGIKVEYLESPVGTNDFTPYMTKIMEMNPQIVMLAHWGTDAINVLKQANETGLKKKSKIWFDWMTDVFGSGVPPEALEGVYSLMGWYYDLSGFPDEAIVQQASAFSDKFTKAYGYPPDPYSAMAYIGTKEALRGMSIAQSHDGMAVAKAIMANPTFESMKGKGTWREDHQPIFKYNAFVVVGKGAAERKDPKWDLVKVIGAYTGEDYLPSLKSLGY
;
A
#
# COMPACT_ATOMS: atom_id res chain seq x y z
N MET A 1 58.05 -53.71 26.11
CA MET A 1 56.73 -53.79 25.50
C MET A 1 56.36 -52.38 25.04
N GLN A 2 56.68 -52.06 23.78
CA GLN A 2 56.41 -50.73 23.21
C GLN A 2 55.01 -50.72 22.57
N VAL A 3 54.13 -49.88 23.07
CA VAL A 3 52.81 -49.66 22.48
C VAL A 3 52.94 -48.65 21.30
N ARG A 4 52.82 -49.17 20.09
CA ARG A 4 52.68 -48.31 18.87
C ARG A 4 51.26 -47.75 18.81
N THR A 5 51.10 -46.48 19.14
CA THR A 5 49.88 -45.79 18.87
C THR A 5 49.77 -45.48 17.34
N SER A 6 48.71 -46.00 16.70
CA SER A 6 48.57 -45.94 15.27
C SER A 6 48.23 -44.48 14.82
N GLY A 7 48.92 -43.98 13.79
CA GLY A 7 48.80 -42.67 13.25
C GLY A 7 47.37 -42.28 12.73
N LYS A 8 46.43 -43.23 12.70
CA LYS A 8 45.03 -43.01 12.31
C LYS A 8 44.21 -42.26 13.38
N THR A 9 44.52 -42.49 14.68
CA THR A 9 43.81 -41.84 15.79
C THR A 9 44.19 -40.35 15.92
N ALA A 10 45.46 -40.00 15.64
CA ALA A 10 45.94 -38.63 15.66
C ALA A 10 45.34 -37.78 14.51
N LEU A 11 45.13 -38.40 13.34
CA LEU A 11 44.52 -37.69 12.17
C LEU A 11 43.04 -37.39 12.37
N ILE A 12 42.28 -38.28 13.04
CA ILE A 12 40.85 -38.08 13.33
C ILE A 12 40.63 -36.99 14.37
N VAL A 13 41.49 -36.92 15.39
CA VAL A 13 41.40 -35.87 16.42
C VAL A 13 41.78 -34.51 15.85
N ALA A 14 42.78 -34.42 14.96
CA ALA A 14 43.16 -33.18 14.29
C ALA A 14 42.03 -32.66 13.33
N ALA A 15 41.38 -33.57 12.61
CA ALA A 15 40.24 -33.20 11.72
C ALA A 15 39.03 -32.74 12.53
N ALA A 16 38.70 -33.37 13.65
CA ALA A 16 37.58 -32.98 14.51
C ALA A 16 37.80 -31.60 15.18
N VAL A 17 39.04 -31.32 15.63
CA VAL A 17 39.41 -30.03 16.21
C VAL A 17 39.38 -28.93 15.14
N SER A 18 39.88 -29.19 13.91
CA SER A 18 39.78 -28.22 12.81
C SER A 18 38.34 -27.92 12.39
N CYS A 19 37.43 -28.90 12.34
CA CYS A 19 36.02 -28.69 12.08
C CYS A 19 35.32 -27.89 13.20
N LEU A 20 35.69 -28.14 14.47
CA LEU A 20 35.12 -27.39 15.60
C LEU A 20 35.60 -25.94 15.63
N VAL A 21 36.83 -25.65 15.30
CA VAL A 21 37.41 -24.31 15.22
C VAL A 21 36.84 -23.56 14.00
N PHE A 22 36.62 -24.25 12.89
CA PHE A 22 35.97 -23.64 11.70
C PHE A 22 34.50 -23.36 11.94
N SER A 23 33.75 -24.19 12.66
CA SER A 23 32.36 -23.97 13.06
C SER A 23 32.21 -22.81 14.05
N LEU A 24 33.17 -22.66 14.98
CA LEU A 24 33.20 -21.51 15.91
C LEU A 24 33.62 -20.20 15.23
N ALA A 25 34.46 -20.25 14.19
CA ALA A 25 34.89 -19.07 13.45
C ALA A 25 33.78 -18.51 12.52
N VAL A 26 32.88 -19.39 12.02
CA VAL A 26 31.72 -18.97 11.21
C VAL A 26 30.61 -18.35 12.09
N ALA A 27 30.50 -18.75 13.35
CA ALA A 27 29.57 -18.13 14.31
C ALA A 27 30.04 -16.76 14.84
N ALA A 28 31.28 -16.35 14.56
CA ALA A 28 31.90 -15.15 15.13
C ALA A 28 31.86 -13.91 14.23
N LEU A 29 31.14 -13.94 13.08
CA LEU A 29 30.96 -12.78 12.19
C LEU A 29 29.51 -12.24 12.14
N ALA A 30 28.74 -12.42 13.20
CA ALA A 30 27.57 -11.58 13.38
C ALA A 30 28.07 -10.15 13.65
N ALA A 31 27.86 -9.24 12.71
CA ALA A 31 28.21 -7.83 12.91
C ALA A 31 27.58 -7.33 14.23
N ALA A 32 28.34 -6.57 15.01
CA ALA A 32 27.79 -5.97 16.22
C ALA A 32 26.51 -5.20 15.87
N PRO A 33 25.47 -5.29 16.71
CA PRO A 33 24.24 -4.56 16.44
C PRO A 33 24.55 -3.07 16.34
N PRO A 34 23.85 -2.33 15.45
CA PRO A 34 24.02 -0.90 15.33
C PRO A 34 23.57 -0.19 16.61
N LYS A 35 23.98 1.06 16.80
CA LYS A 35 23.51 1.87 17.93
C LYS A 35 22.05 2.22 17.81
N GLU A 36 21.56 2.43 16.59
CA GLU A 36 20.19 2.76 16.23
C GLU A 36 19.91 2.34 14.78
N VAL A 37 18.62 2.18 14.43
CA VAL A 37 18.13 2.07 13.07
C VAL A 37 17.39 3.36 12.74
N LYS A 38 17.64 3.96 11.57
CA LYS A 38 16.98 5.19 11.11
C LYS A 38 16.07 4.92 9.93
N VAL A 39 14.80 5.31 10.05
CA VAL A 39 13.81 5.25 8.97
C VAL A 39 13.61 6.63 8.37
N GLY A 40 13.79 6.78 7.07
CA GLY A 40 13.37 7.96 6.31
C GLY A 40 11.88 7.87 5.99
N LEU A 41 11.11 8.84 6.43
CA LEU A 41 9.67 8.97 6.15
C LEU A 41 9.46 10.12 5.19
N ILE A 42 9.04 9.81 3.95
CA ILE A 42 8.82 10.82 2.91
C ILE A 42 7.36 10.82 2.47
N TYR A 43 6.65 11.93 2.68
CA TYR A 43 5.21 12.06 2.43
C TYR A 43 4.85 13.44 1.88
N GLY A 44 3.75 13.52 1.14
CA GLY A 44 3.16 14.80 0.71
C GLY A 44 2.39 15.45 1.87
N LEU A 45 3.11 16.10 2.78
CA LEU A 45 2.50 16.79 3.91
C LEU A 45 1.88 18.12 3.51
N THR A 46 2.36 18.68 2.41
CA THR A 46 1.82 19.88 1.74
C THR A 46 1.48 19.58 0.28
N GLY A 47 0.86 20.54 -0.42
CA GLY A 47 0.44 20.36 -1.82
C GLY A 47 -0.83 19.52 -1.97
N ALA A 48 -1.00 18.89 -3.14
CA ALA A 48 -2.24 18.17 -3.49
C ALA A 48 -2.51 16.92 -2.62
N ALA A 49 -1.46 16.35 -2.03
CA ALA A 49 -1.58 15.18 -1.15
C ALA A 49 -1.74 15.53 0.34
N SER A 50 -1.82 16.81 0.70
CA SER A 50 -1.93 17.25 2.10
C SER A 50 -3.07 16.62 2.91
N PRO A 51 -4.19 16.20 2.37
CA PRO A 51 -5.19 15.45 3.13
C PRO A 51 -4.74 14.03 3.51
N VAL A 52 -3.81 13.43 2.74
CA VAL A 52 -3.41 12.01 2.84
C VAL A 52 -2.07 11.85 3.57
N GLY A 53 -1.09 12.68 3.27
CA GLY A 53 0.28 12.55 3.82
C GLY A 53 0.34 12.48 5.36
N PRO A 54 -0.37 13.34 6.10
CA PRO A 54 -0.38 13.31 7.56
C PRO A 54 -0.89 11.98 8.13
N VAL A 55 -1.97 11.40 7.59
CA VAL A 55 -2.50 10.14 8.11
C VAL A 55 -1.58 8.95 7.80
N GLN A 56 -0.84 8.99 6.67
CA GLN A 56 0.22 8.02 6.38
C GLN A 56 1.38 8.14 7.38
N LEU A 57 1.81 9.37 7.66
CA LEU A 57 2.87 9.64 8.62
C LEU A 57 2.52 9.09 10.01
N ASP A 58 1.27 9.27 10.47
CA ASP A 58 0.81 8.74 11.75
C ASP A 58 0.82 7.21 11.76
N GLY A 59 0.44 6.54 10.67
CA GLY A 59 0.57 5.09 10.53
C GLY A 59 2.02 4.61 10.68
N SER A 60 2.98 5.27 10.03
CA SER A 60 4.40 4.94 10.15
C SER A 60 4.96 5.19 11.56
N LYS A 61 4.59 6.30 12.17
CA LYS A 61 5.00 6.61 13.55
C LYS A 61 4.49 5.57 14.54
N LEU A 62 3.21 5.18 14.43
CA LEU A 62 2.65 4.14 15.30
C LEU A 62 3.43 2.84 15.21
N ALA A 63 3.84 2.42 14.01
CA ALA A 63 4.64 1.21 13.82
C ALA A 63 6.00 1.29 14.52
N ILE A 64 6.67 2.45 14.43
CA ILE A 64 7.96 2.69 15.08
C ILE A 64 7.80 2.76 16.60
N ASP A 65 6.79 3.47 17.09
CA ASP A 65 6.54 3.65 18.52
C ASP A 65 6.24 2.31 19.20
N GLU A 66 5.49 1.42 18.56
CA GLU A 66 5.26 0.06 19.06
C GLU A 66 6.54 -0.77 19.17
N ILE A 67 7.41 -0.72 18.15
CA ILE A 67 8.67 -1.43 18.17
C ILE A 67 9.55 -0.90 19.31
N ASN A 68 9.61 0.41 19.48
CA ASN A 68 10.37 1.03 20.57
C ASN A 68 9.77 0.72 21.94
N ALA A 69 8.45 0.70 22.09
CA ALA A 69 7.77 0.32 23.32
C ALA A 69 8.02 -1.16 23.70
N ALA A 70 8.28 -2.03 22.71
CA ALA A 70 8.73 -3.41 22.90
C ALA A 70 10.24 -3.54 23.17
N GLY A 71 10.93 -2.42 23.43
CA GLY A 71 12.35 -2.33 23.73
C GLY A 71 13.25 -2.07 22.53
N GLY A 72 12.71 -1.95 21.32
CA GLY A 72 13.42 -1.71 20.06
C GLY A 72 13.32 -2.87 19.07
N LEU A 73 13.91 -2.67 17.89
CA LEU A 73 13.99 -3.66 16.83
C LEU A 73 14.89 -4.85 17.25
N ASP A 74 14.43 -6.06 17.02
CA ASP A 74 15.26 -7.24 17.25
C ASP A 74 16.40 -7.29 16.23
N TRP A 75 17.63 -7.46 16.73
CA TRP A 75 18.84 -7.58 15.91
C TRP A 75 19.68 -8.74 16.45
N GLY A 76 19.30 -9.94 16.05
CA GLY A 76 19.98 -11.15 16.53
C GLY A 76 19.89 -11.35 18.05
N GLY A 77 18.72 -11.11 18.65
CA GLY A 77 18.46 -11.23 20.09
C GLY A 77 18.83 -9.99 20.91
N LYS A 78 19.36 -8.93 20.29
CA LYS A 78 19.59 -7.62 20.93
C LYS A 78 18.56 -6.62 20.44
N LYS A 79 18.12 -5.72 21.32
CA LYS A 79 17.17 -4.68 21.01
C LYS A 79 17.89 -3.39 20.61
N VAL A 80 17.50 -2.84 19.45
CA VAL A 80 18.08 -1.63 18.84
C VAL A 80 16.99 -0.58 18.73
N PRO A 81 17.17 0.66 19.23
CA PRO A 81 16.17 1.71 19.09
C PRO A 81 15.99 2.11 17.62
N VAL A 82 14.73 2.40 17.25
CA VAL A 82 14.37 2.88 15.91
C VAL A 82 14.10 4.37 15.99
N LYS A 83 14.76 5.15 15.14
CA LYS A 83 14.51 6.58 14.95
C LYS A 83 13.97 6.84 13.55
N TYR A 84 13.41 8.01 13.33
CA TYR A 84 12.96 8.41 12.01
C TYR A 84 13.28 9.88 11.70
N VAL A 85 13.41 10.17 10.41
CA VAL A 85 13.51 11.52 9.84
C VAL A 85 12.35 11.72 8.89
N VAL A 86 11.65 12.84 9.00
CA VAL A 86 10.49 13.17 8.16
C VAL A 86 10.87 14.21 7.12
N LYS A 87 10.51 13.96 5.86
CA LYS A 87 10.63 14.94 4.77
C LYS A 87 9.27 15.13 4.08
N ASP A 88 8.97 16.37 3.76
CA ASP A 88 7.81 16.74 2.93
C ASP A 88 8.23 16.79 1.46
N ASP A 89 7.57 15.98 0.62
CA ASP A 89 7.80 15.96 -0.84
C ASP A 89 6.96 17.02 -1.59
N GLU A 90 6.14 17.80 -0.88
CA GLU A 90 5.25 18.84 -1.41
C GLU A 90 4.35 18.33 -2.56
N THR A 91 4.17 17.02 -2.69
CA THR A 91 3.50 16.36 -3.82
C THR A 91 4.15 16.67 -5.18
N LYS A 92 5.47 16.88 -5.20
CA LYS A 92 6.27 17.21 -6.40
C LYS A 92 7.42 16.23 -6.58
N SER A 93 7.58 15.66 -7.77
CA SER A 93 8.60 14.63 -8.03
C SER A 93 10.03 15.15 -7.91
N ASP A 94 10.32 16.39 -8.33
CA ASP A 94 11.63 17.02 -8.21
C ASP A 94 12.00 17.30 -6.75
N VAL A 95 11.04 17.75 -5.95
CA VAL A 95 11.21 17.92 -4.50
C VAL A 95 11.43 16.56 -3.83
N ALA A 96 10.64 15.55 -4.17
CA ALA A 96 10.78 14.21 -3.62
C ALA A 96 12.17 13.61 -3.89
N ILE A 97 12.70 13.75 -5.11
CA ILE A 97 14.06 13.30 -5.46
C ILE A 97 15.11 14.00 -4.57
N ARG A 98 15.01 15.32 -4.41
CA ARG A 98 15.92 16.07 -3.54
C ARG A 98 15.83 15.59 -2.09
N ARG A 99 14.60 15.46 -1.55
CA ARG A 99 14.37 14.97 -0.18
C ARG A 99 14.84 13.54 0.04
N PHE A 100 14.69 12.69 -0.96
CA PHE A 100 15.21 11.32 -0.92
C PHE A 100 16.75 11.32 -0.80
N ARG A 101 17.43 12.13 -1.61
CA ARG A 101 18.89 12.26 -1.53
C ARG A 101 19.36 12.84 -0.21
N GLU A 102 18.67 13.86 0.34
CA GLU A 102 18.91 14.35 1.69
C GLU A 102 18.80 13.22 2.74
N LEU A 103 17.74 12.41 2.69
CA LEU A 103 17.57 11.27 3.60
C LEU A 103 18.73 10.27 3.51
N VAL A 104 19.15 9.92 2.30
CA VAL A 104 20.20 8.92 2.06
C VAL A 104 21.59 9.48 2.33
N ASP A 105 21.91 10.66 1.79
CA ASP A 105 23.27 11.19 1.75
C ASP A 105 23.64 12.03 2.97
N GLU A 106 22.67 12.73 3.58
CA GLU A 106 22.90 13.63 4.71
C GLU A 106 22.44 13.02 6.03
N ASP A 107 21.16 12.61 6.08
CA ASP A 107 20.55 12.03 7.29
C ASP A 107 21.01 10.58 7.54
N LYS A 108 21.56 9.89 6.53
CA LYS A 108 22.07 8.52 6.60
C LYS A 108 21.02 7.56 7.14
N VAL A 109 19.83 7.57 6.53
CA VAL A 109 18.78 6.63 6.88
C VAL A 109 19.09 5.23 6.32
N ASP A 110 18.59 4.20 6.98
CA ASP A 110 18.83 2.80 6.65
C ASP A 110 17.78 2.22 5.71
N VAL A 111 16.59 2.83 5.70
CA VAL A 111 15.45 2.44 4.88
C VAL A 111 14.54 3.65 4.64
N VAL A 112 13.89 3.70 3.49
CA VAL A 112 12.91 4.75 3.17
C VAL A 112 11.51 4.15 3.05
N VAL A 113 10.57 4.74 3.76
CA VAL A 113 9.15 4.40 3.70
C VAL A 113 8.36 5.62 3.24
N GLY A 114 7.39 5.40 2.42
CA GLY A 114 6.51 6.49 2.04
C GLY A 114 6.30 6.60 0.56
N GLN A 115 5.92 7.66 0.22
CA GLN A 115 5.32 8.49 -0.80
C GLN A 115 3.76 8.45 -0.75
N THR A 116 3.19 9.57 -1.16
CA THR A 116 1.74 9.76 -1.18
C THR A 116 1.17 9.82 -2.60
N PHE A 117 1.99 10.18 -3.60
CA PHE A 117 1.55 10.40 -4.98
C PHE A 117 2.25 9.46 -5.98
N ALA A 118 1.48 8.70 -6.80
CA ALA A 118 2.01 7.66 -7.67
C ALA A 118 3.15 8.08 -8.64
N PRO A 119 3.18 9.27 -9.25
CA PRO A 119 4.33 9.72 -10.04
C PRO A 119 5.63 9.82 -9.24
N ILE A 120 5.54 10.14 -7.94
CA ILE A 120 6.70 10.20 -7.04
C ILE A 120 7.29 8.81 -6.83
N SER A 121 6.46 7.77 -6.68
CA SER A 121 6.96 6.40 -6.52
C SER A 121 7.83 5.95 -7.70
N ALA A 122 7.43 6.29 -8.91
CA ALA A 122 8.20 5.98 -10.11
C ALA A 122 9.52 6.76 -10.18
N ALA A 123 9.52 8.03 -9.74
CA ALA A 123 10.72 8.85 -9.67
C ALA A 123 11.70 8.31 -8.62
N LEU A 124 11.22 8.01 -7.40
CA LEU A 124 12.06 7.46 -6.33
C LEU A 124 12.56 6.05 -6.65
N ASN A 125 11.77 5.21 -7.32
CA ASN A 125 12.24 3.90 -7.78
C ASN A 125 13.46 3.97 -8.72
N LYS A 126 13.57 5.06 -9.52
CA LYS A 126 14.77 5.30 -10.35
C LYS A 126 15.97 5.70 -9.50
N GLU A 127 15.78 6.52 -8.47
CA GLU A 127 16.83 6.86 -7.51
C GLU A 127 17.31 5.62 -6.77
N VAL A 128 16.40 4.75 -6.33
CA VAL A 128 16.70 3.49 -5.63
C VAL A 128 17.50 2.51 -6.52
N LYS A 129 17.30 2.50 -7.83
CA LYS A 129 18.17 1.73 -8.75
C LYS A 129 19.63 2.20 -8.74
N GLN A 130 19.88 3.48 -8.43
CA GLN A 130 21.23 4.06 -8.36
C GLN A 130 21.80 4.00 -6.94
N HIS A 131 20.93 4.06 -5.93
CA HIS A 131 21.26 4.02 -4.51
C HIS A 131 20.43 2.90 -3.84
N PRO A 132 20.89 1.63 -3.90
CA PRO A 132 20.10 0.46 -3.52
C PRO A 132 19.87 0.39 -2.01
N ILE A 133 19.00 1.27 -1.50
CA ILE A 133 18.43 1.26 -0.15
C ILE A 133 17.07 0.56 -0.18
N GLY A 134 16.62 -0.03 0.93
CA GLY A 134 15.25 -0.52 1.05
C GLY A 134 14.24 0.61 0.85
N TYR A 135 13.30 0.46 -0.08
CA TYR A 135 12.25 1.44 -0.34
C TYR A 135 10.87 0.80 -0.31
N PHE A 136 9.98 1.33 0.52
CA PHE A 136 8.63 0.80 0.75
C PHE A 136 7.59 1.86 0.40
N PRO A 137 7.20 2.00 -0.89
CA PRO A 137 6.06 2.83 -1.26
C PRO A 137 4.77 2.26 -0.67
N VAL A 138 4.04 3.09 0.08
CA VAL A 138 2.86 2.66 0.85
C VAL A 138 1.54 3.11 0.23
N ASN A 139 1.59 3.92 -0.81
CA ASN A 139 0.44 4.24 -1.64
C ASN A 139 0.45 3.40 -2.92
N VAL A 140 -0.65 3.46 -3.65
CA VAL A 140 -0.79 2.86 -4.99
C VAL A 140 0.26 3.44 -5.94
N VAL A 141 0.91 2.58 -6.70
CA VAL A 141 1.95 2.95 -7.67
C VAL A 141 1.48 2.69 -9.11
N ALA A 142 2.22 3.23 -10.09
CA ALA A 142 1.95 2.96 -11.50
C ALA A 142 2.20 1.49 -11.84
N MET A 143 1.31 0.86 -12.61
CA MET A 143 1.44 -0.55 -13.00
C MET A 143 2.76 -0.87 -13.67
N LYS A 144 3.30 0.05 -14.49
CA LYS A 144 4.57 -0.11 -15.17
C LYS A 144 5.73 -0.45 -14.22
N MET A 145 5.68 0.01 -12.96
CA MET A 145 6.72 -0.31 -11.99
C MET A 145 6.85 -1.81 -11.72
N PHE A 146 5.78 -2.58 -11.89
CA PHE A 146 5.78 -4.02 -11.66
C PHE A 146 6.14 -4.87 -12.88
N GLU A 147 6.28 -4.26 -14.06
CA GLU A 147 6.80 -4.96 -15.23
C GLU A 147 8.22 -5.46 -14.96
N LYS A 148 8.53 -6.67 -15.42
CA LYS A 148 9.83 -7.31 -15.16
C LYS A 148 11.00 -6.41 -15.55
N GLY A 149 11.90 -6.17 -14.59
CA GLY A 149 13.06 -5.30 -14.77
C GLY A 149 12.83 -3.81 -14.52
N GLU A 150 11.56 -3.37 -14.35
CA GLU A 150 11.25 -1.96 -14.05
C GLU A 150 11.35 -1.63 -12.57
N LEU A 151 11.02 -2.56 -11.67
CA LEU A 151 11.13 -2.35 -10.24
C LEU A 151 12.61 -2.44 -9.79
N ALA A 152 13.03 -1.55 -8.90
CA ALA A 152 14.32 -1.69 -8.24
C ALA A 152 14.29 -2.92 -7.31
N PRO A 153 15.38 -3.73 -7.26
CA PRO A 153 15.39 -4.97 -6.48
C PRO A 153 15.13 -4.79 -4.97
N THR A 154 15.30 -3.57 -4.47
CA THR A 154 15.10 -3.23 -3.06
C THR A 154 13.80 -2.46 -2.80
N THR A 155 12.91 -2.34 -3.80
CA THR A 155 11.59 -1.70 -3.67
C THR A 155 10.51 -2.74 -3.42
N PHE A 156 9.69 -2.53 -2.38
CA PHE A 156 8.55 -3.37 -2.00
C PHE A 156 7.28 -2.53 -1.91
N ALA A 157 6.39 -2.62 -2.91
CA ALA A 157 5.21 -1.76 -3.00
C ALA A 157 4.02 -2.35 -2.24
N VAL A 158 3.68 -1.75 -1.10
CA VAL A 158 2.75 -2.31 -0.10
C VAL A 158 1.29 -2.32 -0.56
N ASN A 159 0.89 -1.39 -1.42
CA ASN A 159 -0.53 -1.18 -1.77
C ASN A 159 -0.90 -1.57 -3.21
N GLY A 160 0.00 -2.18 -3.97
CA GLY A 160 -0.26 -2.60 -5.35
C GLY A 160 -0.36 -1.44 -6.35
N CYS A 161 -1.12 -1.62 -7.43
CA CYS A 161 -1.23 -0.68 -8.54
C CYS A 161 -2.66 -0.25 -8.87
N ALA A 162 -2.79 0.89 -9.53
CA ALA A 162 -4.08 1.46 -9.93
C ALA A 162 -4.86 0.58 -10.92
N TYR A 163 -4.17 -0.20 -11.75
CA TYR A 163 -4.78 -1.18 -12.66
C TYR A 163 -5.72 -2.15 -11.91
N SER A 164 -5.28 -2.68 -10.76
CA SER A 164 -6.08 -3.62 -9.95
C SER A 164 -7.40 -3.02 -9.48
N ILE A 165 -7.40 -1.74 -9.15
CA ILE A 165 -8.59 -1.02 -8.69
C ILE A 165 -9.63 -0.99 -9.82
N GLY A 166 -9.23 -0.55 -11.02
CA GLY A 166 -10.13 -0.49 -12.18
C GLY A 166 -10.64 -1.86 -12.61
N TYR A 167 -9.73 -2.87 -12.63
CA TYR A 167 -10.09 -4.24 -13.00
C TYR A 167 -11.13 -4.85 -12.04
N ALA A 168 -10.91 -4.71 -10.73
CA ALA A 168 -11.82 -5.23 -9.71
C ALA A 168 -13.17 -4.50 -9.75
N GLY A 169 -13.17 -3.15 -9.86
CA GLY A 169 -14.39 -2.36 -9.97
C GLY A 169 -15.25 -2.77 -11.17
N ALA A 170 -14.64 -2.84 -12.35
CA ALA A 170 -15.31 -3.25 -13.57
C ALA A 170 -15.89 -4.68 -13.46
N SER A 171 -15.10 -5.61 -12.93
CA SER A 171 -15.51 -6.99 -12.70
C SER A 171 -16.72 -7.07 -11.74
N TYR A 172 -16.72 -6.27 -10.66
CA TYR A 172 -17.83 -6.24 -9.71
C TYR A 172 -19.10 -5.67 -10.34
N ILE A 173 -18.99 -4.57 -11.07
CA ILE A 173 -20.13 -3.93 -11.75
C ILE A 173 -20.85 -4.92 -12.67
N VAL A 174 -20.11 -5.67 -13.47
CA VAL A 174 -20.72 -6.61 -14.43
C VAL A 174 -21.18 -7.89 -13.74
N ASN A 175 -20.33 -8.53 -12.96
CA ASN A 175 -20.58 -9.89 -12.43
C ASN A 175 -21.50 -9.89 -11.19
N LYS A 176 -21.48 -8.83 -10.38
CA LYS A 176 -22.27 -8.75 -9.14
C LYS A 176 -23.46 -7.82 -9.22
N LEU A 177 -23.30 -6.65 -9.89
CA LEU A 177 -24.41 -5.72 -10.05
C LEU A 177 -25.21 -5.97 -11.34
N GLY A 178 -24.70 -6.75 -12.30
CA GLY A 178 -25.39 -7.10 -13.55
C GLY A 178 -25.53 -5.94 -14.54
N LEU A 179 -24.75 -4.85 -14.38
CA LEU A 179 -24.89 -3.62 -15.15
C LEU A 179 -23.97 -3.66 -16.37
N LYS A 180 -24.48 -3.18 -17.53
CA LYS A 180 -23.77 -3.30 -18.83
C LYS A 180 -23.60 -1.99 -19.57
N LYS A 181 -24.43 -0.97 -19.30
CA LYS A 181 -24.31 0.36 -19.90
C LYS A 181 -23.53 1.26 -18.95
N ILE A 182 -22.25 1.42 -19.22
CA ILE A 182 -21.27 1.95 -18.29
C ILE A 182 -20.54 3.11 -18.96
N VAL A 183 -20.24 4.17 -18.19
CA VAL A 183 -19.30 5.22 -18.55
C VAL A 183 -18.16 5.19 -17.54
N PHE A 184 -16.91 5.19 -18.00
CA PHE A 184 -15.75 5.44 -17.17
C PHE A 184 -15.33 6.89 -17.30
N PHE A 185 -15.13 7.58 -16.17
CA PHE A 185 -14.69 8.96 -16.11
C PHE A 185 -13.56 9.13 -15.11
N GLY A 186 -12.37 9.48 -15.58
CA GLY A 186 -11.16 9.58 -14.76
C GLY A 186 -10.32 10.81 -15.05
N PRO A 187 -9.27 11.05 -14.23
CA PRO A 187 -8.34 12.14 -14.45
C PRO A 187 -7.31 11.79 -15.52
N ALA A 188 -6.88 12.79 -16.30
CA ALA A 188 -5.95 12.66 -17.42
C ALA A 188 -4.48 12.53 -16.95
N TYR A 189 -4.17 11.55 -16.09
CA TYR A 189 -2.80 11.19 -15.70
C TYR A 189 -2.68 9.70 -15.37
N ALA A 190 -1.45 9.23 -15.11
CA ALA A 190 -1.12 7.80 -14.99
C ALA A 190 -2.05 7.00 -14.05
N PHE A 191 -2.48 7.56 -12.91
CA PHE A 191 -3.38 6.87 -11.98
C PHE A 191 -4.75 6.58 -12.59
N GLY A 192 -5.40 7.57 -13.25
CA GLY A 192 -6.69 7.37 -13.92
C GLY A 192 -6.57 6.46 -15.14
N GLN A 193 -5.50 6.64 -15.92
CA GLN A 193 -5.24 5.86 -17.13
C GLN A 193 -4.92 4.39 -16.84
N ASP A 194 -4.20 4.11 -15.75
CA ASP A 194 -3.96 2.72 -15.30
C ASP A 194 -5.26 2.07 -14.80
N GLN A 195 -6.12 2.80 -14.09
CA GLN A 195 -7.44 2.30 -13.70
C GLN A 195 -8.31 2.01 -14.92
N TRP A 196 -8.35 2.94 -15.89
CA TRP A 196 -9.06 2.70 -17.16
C TRP A 196 -8.53 1.46 -17.86
N ARG A 197 -7.21 1.27 -17.95
CA ARG A 197 -6.61 0.09 -18.57
C ARG A 197 -7.08 -1.19 -17.89
N GLY A 198 -7.07 -1.24 -16.56
CA GLY A 198 -7.58 -2.38 -15.80
C GLY A 198 -9.07 -2.61 -16.00
N ALA A 199 -9.88 -1.55 -15.95
CA ALA A 199 -11.32 -1.62 -16.19
C ALA A 199 -11.61 -2.10 -17.62
N LYS A 200 -10.91 -1.56 -18.62
CA LYS A 200 -11.05 -1.94 -20.02
C LYS A 200 -10.74 -3.42 -20.22
N ASP A 201 -9.65 -3.92 -19.64
CA ASP A 201 -9.29 -5.35 -19.76
C ASP A 201 -10.37 -6.27 -19.14
N ALA A 202 -10.99 -5.86 -18.04
CA ALA A 202 -12.11 -6.60 -17.46
C ALA A 202 -13.35 -6.52 -18.36
N PHE A 203 -13.70 -5.35 -18.87
CA PHE A 203 -14.85 -5.18 -19.76
C PHE A 203 -14.69 -5.92 -21.08
N ASP A 204 -13.51 -5.88 -21.68
CA ASP A 204 -13.22 -6.60 -22.94
C ASP A 204 -13.39 -8.11 -22.75
N LYS A 205 -12.88 -8.68 -21.64
CA LYS A 205 -13.06 -10.10 -21.29
C LYS A 205 -14.53 -10.49 -21.10
N LEU A 206 -15.35 -9.54 -20.65
CA LEU A 206 -16.79 -9.72 -20.40
C LEU A 206 -17.67 -9.32 -21.61
N GLY A 207 -17.07 -8.86 -22.71
CA GLY A 207 -17.76 -8.43 -23.92
C GLY A 207 -18.57 -7.14 -23.75
N ILE A 208 -18.18 -6.25 -22.84
CA ILE A 208 -18.86 -5.00 -22.53
C ILE A 208 -18.14 -3.81 -23.19
N LYS A 209 -18.90 -3.00 -23.96
CA LYS A 209 -18.39 -1.74 -24.50
C LYS A 209 -18.65 -0.62 -23.51
N VAL A 210 -17.64 0.22 -23.27
CA VAL A 210 -17.68 1.29 -22.28
C VAL A 210 -17.21 2.60 -22.93
N GLU A 211 -17.93 3.67 -22.66
CA GLU A 211 -17.53 5.02 -23.04
C GLU A 211 -16.48 5.54 -22.02
N TYR A 212 -15.41 6.15 -22.53
CA TYR A 212 -14.31 6.68 -21.75
C TYR A 212 -14.22 8.19 -21.85
N LEU A 213 -14.15 8.86 -20.71
CA LEU A 213 -13.97 10.31 -20.59
C LEU A 213 -12.81 10.61 -19.64
N GLU A 214 -12.10 11.69 -19.91
CA GLU A 214 -11.05 12.24 -19.03
C GLU A 214 -11.30 13.71 -18.71
N SER A 215 -10.84 14.14 -17.52
CA SER A 215 -10.71 15.54 -17.14
C SER A 215 -9.27 15.88 -16.78
N PRO A 216 -8.79 17.11 -16.99
CA PRO A 216 -7.53 17.58 -16.44
C PRO A 216 -7.47 17.45 -14.93
N VAL A 217 -6.28 17.22 -14.37
CA VAL A 217 -6.05 17.27 -12.91
C VAL A 217 -6.28 18.69 -12.41
N GLY A 218 -6.95 18.82 -11.25
CA GLY A 218 -7.30 20.11 -10.67
C GLY A 218 -8.53 20.75 -11.31
N THR A 219 -9.38 19.95 -11.97
CA THR A 219 -10.68 20.42 -12.48
C THR A 219 -11.58 20.85 -11.32
N ASN A 220 -12.01 22.12 -11.31
CA ASN A 220 -12.91 22.65 -10.30
C ASN A 220 -14.38 22.50 -10.68
N ASP A 221 -14.71 22.56 -11.97
CA ASP A 221 -16.06 22.43 -12.50
C ASP A 221 -16.20 21.17 -13.36
N PHE A 222 -16.88 20.16 -12.81
CA PHE A 222 -17.20 18.91 -13.49
C PHE A 222 -18.58 18.94 -14.18
N THR A 223 -19.36 20.02 -14.06
CA THR A 223 -20.73 20.14 -14.61
C THR A 223 -20.81 19.80 -16.11
N PRO A 224 -19.89 20.28 -16.99
CA PRO A 224 -19.93 19.91 -18.40
C PRO A 224 -19.79 18.42 -18.65
N TYR A 225 -18.94 17.75 -17.88
CA TYR A 225 -18.74 16.29 -17.96
C TYR A 225 -19.98 15.55 -17.47
N MET A 226 -20.59 15.98 -16.36
CA MET A 226 -21.81 15.38 -15.82
C MET A 226 -22.96 15.48 -16.81
N THR A 227 -23.11 16.64 -17.48
CA THR A 227 -24.12 16.85 -18.53
C THR A 227 -23.92 15.87 -19.68
N LYS A 228 -22.69 15.76 -20.20
CA LYS A 228 -22.34 14.82 -21.27
C LYS A 228 -22.60 13.37 -20.88
N ILE A 229 -22.23 12.98 -19.63
CA ILE A 229 -22.49 11.63 -19.12
C ILE A 229 -23.99 11.35 -19.02
N MET A 230 -24.78 12.32 -18.56
CA MET A 230 -26.24 12.16 -18.46
C MET A 230 -26.92 11.99 -19.82
N GLU A 231 -26.41 12.63 -20.88
CA GLU A 231 -26.88 12.44 -22.26
C GLU A 231 -26.65 11.03 -22.77
N MET A 232 -25.55 10.38 -22.33
CA MET A 232 -25.26 8.97 -22.64
C MET A 232 -26.20 8.01 -21.92
N ASN A 233 -26.90 8.45 -20.87
CA ASN A 233 -27.86 7.69 -20.08
C ASN A 233 -27.29 6.33 -19.58
N PRO A 234 -26.16 6.30 -18.86
CA PRO A 234 -25.58 5.06 -18.35
C PRO A 234 -26.37 4.50 -17.17
N GLN A 235 -26.28 3.17 -16.96
CA GLN A 235 -26.79 2.53 -15.74
C GLN A 235 -25.90 2.82 -14.53
N ILE A 236 -24.59 2.96 -14.78
CA ILE A 236 -23.58 3.27 -13.76
C ILE A 236 -22.42 4.06 -14.35
N VAL A 237 -21.86 4.95 -13.55
CA VAL A 237 -20.65 5.72 -13.90
C VAL A 237 -19.53 5.29 -12.96
N MET A 238 -18.39 4.91 -13.53
CA MET A 238 -17.14 4.69 -12.77
C MET A 238 -16.39 6.01 -12.70
N LEU A 239 -16.14 6.50 -11.50
CA LEU A 239 -15.39 7.72 -11.21
C LEU A 239 -14.02 7.34 -10.62
N ALA A 240 -12.93 7.72 -11.31
CA ALA A 240 -11.56 7.31 -10.94
C ALA A 240 -10.68 8.48 -10.45
N HIS A 241 -11.29 9.53 -9.90
CA HIS A 241 -10.60 10.72 -9.43
C HIS A 241 -9.94 10.53 -8.05
N TRP A 242 -8.94 11.35 -7.74
CA TRP A 242 -8.18 11.28 -6.50
C TRP A 242 -7.94 12.69 -5.91
N GLY A 243 -7.65 12.76 -4.61
CA GLY A 243 -7.36 14.02 -3.92
C GLY A 243 -8.59 14.94 -3.86
N THR A 244 -8.40 16.23 -4.07
CA THR A 244 -9.48 17.23 -4.09
C THR A 244 -10.47 16.96 -5.21
N ASP A 245 -10.00 16.46 -6.36
CA ASP A 245 -10.87 16.14 -7.50
C ASP A 245 -11.87 15.03 -7.15
N ALA A 246 -11.49 14.07 -6.30
CA ALA A 246 -12.37 13.03 -5.79
C ALA A 246 -13.57 13.59 -5.02
N ILE A 247 -13.30 14.55 -4.13
CA ILE A 247 -14.34 15.22 -3.34
C ILE A 247 -15.27 16.03 -4.26
N ASN A 248 -14.70 16.80 -5.17
CA ASN A 248 -15.45 17.68 -6.06
C ASN A 248 -16.33 16.89 -7.05
N VAL A 249 -15.79 15.81 -7.66
CA VAL A 249 -16.56 15.00 -8.61
C VAL A 249 -17.76 14.32 -7.95
N LEU A 250 -17.60 13.82 -6.71
CA LEU A 250 -18.70 13.19 -5.97
C LEU A 250 -19.77 14.21 -5.56
N LYS A 251 -19.38 15.40 -5.08
CA LYS A 251 -20.31 16.49 -4.78
C LYS A 251 -21.12 16.88 -6.01
N GLN A 252 -20.43 17.17 -7.12
CA GLN A 252 -21.08 17.64 -8.34
C GLN A 252 -21.89 16.55 -9.04
N ALA A 253 -21.53 15.28 -8.93
CA ALA A 253 -22.39 14.18 -9.38
C ALA A 253 -23.74 14.14 -8.66
N ASN A 254 -23.77 14.54 -7.39
CA ASN A 254 -25.03 14.67 -6.64
C ASN A 254 -25.78 15.97 -6.99
N GLU A 255 -25.10 17.12 -6.99
CA GLU A 255 -25.66 18.45 -7.24
C GLU A 255 -26.29 18.58 -8.64
N THR A 256 -25.63 18.03 -9.66
CA THR A 256 -26.14 18.03 -11.05
C THR A 256 -27.26 17.02 -11.28
N GLY A 257 -27.54 16.14 -10.32
CA GLY A 257 -28.55 15.10 -10.43
C GLY A 257 -28.11 13.84 -11.19
N LEU A 258 -26.84 13.69 -11.56
CA LEU A 258 -26.31 12.46 -12.17
C LEU A 258 -26.61 11.24 -11.31
N LYS A 259 -26.39 11.34 -10.00
CA LYS A 259 -26.63 10.27 -9.03
C LYS A 259 -28.10 9.81 -8.95
N LYS A 260 -29.06 10.68 -9.33
CA LYS A 260 -30.49 10.31 -9.40
C LYS A 260 -30.82 9.50 -10.66
N LYS A 261 -30.00 9.63 -11.71
CA LYS A 261 -30.21 8.94 -13.01
C LYS A 261 -29.39 7.68 -13.15
N SER A 262 -28.20 7.64 -12.54
CA SER A 262 -27.22 6.55 -12.69
C SER A 262 -26.68 6.15 -11.33
N LYS A 263 -26.37 4.86 -11.13
CA LYS A 263 -25.54 4.45 -10.01
C LYS A 263 -24.14 5.04 -10.16
N ILE A 264 -23.46 5.23 -9.05
CA ILE A 264 -22.06 5.67 -9.02
C ILE A 264 -21.20 4.54 -8.45
N TRP A 265 -20.13 4.22 -9.14
CA TRP A 265 -18.99 3.49 -8.65
C TRP A 265 -17.83 4.48 -8.51
N PHE A 266 -17.28 4.63 -7.32
CA PHE A 266 -16.10 5.45 -7.08
C PHE A 266 -14.91 4.50 -6.86
N ASP A 267 -13.88 4.58 -7.70
CA ASP A 267 -12.88 3.51 -7.80
C ASP A 267 -12.08 3.28 -6.51
N TRP A 268 -11.80 4.33 -5.73
CA TRP A 268 -11.00 4.20 -4.52
C TRP A 268 -11.46 5.14 -3.41
N MET A 269 -12.30 4.61 -2.52
CA MET A 269 -12.78 5.35 -1.34
C MET A 269 -11.77 5.26 -0.20
N THR A 270 -11.67 6.35 0.56
CA THR A 270 -10.97 6.42 1.83
C THR A 270 -11.74 7.33 2.79
N ASP A 271 -11.49 7.24 4.08
CA ASP A 271 -12.17 8.08 5.06
C ASP A 271 -11.78 9.55 4.89
N VAL A 272 -10.55 9.83 4.47
CA VAL A 272 -10.07 11.17 4.14
C VAL A 272 -10.89 11.84 3.05
N PHE A 273 -11.22 11.13 1.97
CA PHE A 273 -12.05 11.70 0.90
C PHE A 273 -13.52 11.72 1.28
N GLY A 274 -14.02 10.61 1.82
CA GLY A 274 -15.42 10.46 2.20
C GLY A 274 -15.87 11.48 3.25
N SER A 275 -15.02 11.83 4.21
CA SER A 275 -15.34 12.85 5.23
C SER A 275 -15.50 14.27 4.65
N GLY A 276 -14.92 14.53 3.48
CA GLY A 276 -15.07 15.77 2.74
C GLY A 276 -16.33 15.85 1.86
N VAL A 277 -17.10 14.75 1.77
CA VAL A 277 -18.30 14.64 0.89
C VAL A 277 -19.56 14.64 1.74
N PRO A 278 -20.58 15.46 1.40
CA PRO A 278 -21.87 15.44 2.10
C PRO A 278 -22.50 14.04 2.10
N PRO A 279 -23.17 13.63 3.20
CA PRO A 279 -23.74 12.30 3.33
C PRO A 279 -24.63 11.89 2.16
N GLU A 280 -25.47 12.81 1.68
CA GLU A 280 -26.36 12.58 0.55
C GLU A 280 -25.62 12.37 -0.79
N ALA A 281 -24.42 12.92 -0.93
CA ALA A 281 -23.60 12.69 -2.12
C ALA A 281 -22.87 11.34 -2.06
N LEU A 282 -22.57 10.83 -0.84
CA LEU A 282 -21.90 9.55 -0.63
C LEU A 282 -22.87 8.36 -0.57
N GLU A 283 -24.11 8.57 -0.06
CA GLU A 283 -25.11 7.52 0.12
C GLU A 283 -25.33 6.70 -1.16
N GLY A 284 -25.22 5.37 -1.06
CA GLY A 284 -25.41 4.44 -2.17
C GLY A 284 -24.31 4.44 -3.23
N VAL A 285 -23.23 5.19 -3.04
CA VAL A 285 -22.02 5.11 -3.90
C VAL A 285 -21.29 3.82 -3.60
N TYR A 286 -21.09 2.98 -4.61
CA TYR A 286 -20.25 1.78 -4.52
C TYR A 286 -18.78 2.15 -4.65
N SER A 287 -17.90 1.43 -3.94
CA SER A 287 -16.47 1.69 -4.04
C SER A 287 -15.61 0.50 -3.64
N LEU A 288 -14.31 0.63 -3.85
CA LEU A 288 -13.27 -0.20 -3.24
C LEU A 288 -12.53 0.57 -2.15
N MET A 289 -12.13 -0.15 -1.09
CA MET A 289 -11.20 0.33 -0.06
C MET A 289 -10.11 -0.72 0.18
N GLY A 290 -8.87 -0.29 0.31
CA GLY A 290 -7.77 -1.20 0.63
C GLY A 290 -7.88 -1.82 2.02
N TRP A 291 -8.54 -1.12 2.94
CA TRP A 291 -8.83 -1.54 4.31
C TRP A 291 -9.92 -0.63 4.89
N TYR A 292 -10.62 -1.09 5.94
CA TYR A 292 -11.60 -0.28 6.65
C TYR A 292 -11.54 -0.58 8.15
N TYR A 293 -11.66 0.45 8.96
CA TYR A 293 -11.49 0.35 10.41
C TYR A 293 -12.63 -0.38 11.12
N ASP A 294 -13.85 -0.33 10.59
CA ASP A 294 -15.03 -1.04 11.12
C ASP A 294 -15.46 -2.16 10.16
N LEU A 295 -14.96 -3.36 10.42
CA LEU A 295 -15.37 -4.58 9.73
C LEU A 295 -16.49 -5.34 10.46
N SER A 296 -17.23 -4.70 11.38
CA SER A 296 -18.32 -5.36 12.12
C SER A 296 -19.34 -5.98 11.16
N GLY A 297 -19.67 -7.26 11.41
CA GLY A 297 -20.58 -8.04 10.55
C GLY A 297 -19.94 -8.65 9.32
N PHE A 298 -18.63 -8.46 9.09
CA PHE A 298 -17.92 -9.21 8.05
C PHE A 298 -17.74 -10.67 8.48
N PRO A 299 -17.91 -11.68 7.58
CA PRO A 299 -17.97 -13.09 7.96
C PRO A 299 -16.69 -13.67 8.57
N ASP A 300 -15.55 -13.04 8.38
CA ASP A 300 -14.26 -13.49 8.87
C ASP A 300 -13.92 -12.84 10.21
N GLU A 301 -14.31 -13.50 11.30
CA GLU A 301 -14.13 -12.98 12.65
C GLU A 301 -12.65 -12.70 13.00
N ALA A 302 -11.70 -13.49 12.50
CA ALA A 302 -10.29 -13.26 12.76
C ALA A 302 -9.81 -11.92 12.15
N ILE A 303 -10.25 -11.60 10.94
CA ILE A 303 -9.96 -10.30 10.31
C ILE A 303 -10.66 -9.16 11.04
N VAL A 304 -11.92 -9.36 11.48
CA VAL A 304 -12.63 -8.35 12.27
C VAL A 304 -11.87 -8.02 13.55
N GLN A 305 -11.41 -9.04 14.29
CA GLN A 305 -10.63 -8.85 15.52
C GLN A 305 -9.29 -8.14 15.26
N GLN A 306 -8.55 -8.53 14.22
CA GLN A 306 -7.28 -7.88 13.86
C GLN A 306 -7.48 -6.43 13.45
N ALA A 307 -8.51 -6.13 12.66
CA ALA A 307 -8.85 -4.77 12.26
C ALA A 307 -9.24 -3.91 13.47
N SER A 308 -10.10 -4.43 14.35
CA SER A 308 -10.52 -3.74 15.58
C SER A 308 -9.33 -3.44 16.49
N ALA A 309 -8.45 -4.42 16.74
CA ALA A 309 -7.27 -4.24 17.58
C ALA A 309 -6.33 -3.13 17.04
N PHE A 310 -6.15 -3.05 15.72
CA PHE A 310 -5.38 -1.96 15.10
C PHE A 310 -6.12 -0.63 15.22
N SER A 311 -7.43 -0.60 14.95
CA SER A 311 -8.28 0.60 15.02
C SER A 311 -8.26 1.21 16.41
N ASP A 312 -8.45 0.40 17.46
CA ASP A 312 -8.45 0.85 18.85
C ASP A 312 -7.10 1.49 19.24
N LYS A 313 -6.02 0.84 18.82
CA LYS A 313 -4.67 1.30 19.08
C LYS A 313 -4.36 2.63 18.38
N PHE A 314 -4.70 2.73 17.10
CA PHE A 314 -4.49 3.94 16.31
C PHE A 314 -5.35 5.09 16.84
N THR A 315 -6.65 4.82 17.11
CA THR A 315 -7.57 5.83 17.64
C THR A 315 -7.13 6.34 19.01
N LYS A 316 -6.61 5.44 19.87
CA LYS A 316 -6.03 5.84 21.16
C LYS A 316 -4.83 6.76 21.02
N ALA A 317 -3.99 6.53 20.00
CA ALA A 317 -2.77 7.33 19.78
C ALA A 317 -3.07 8.71 19.17
N TYR A 318 -4.03 8.78 18.24
CA TYR A 318 -4.23 9.97 17.39
C TYR A 318 -5.60 10.65 17.53
N GLY A 319 -6.57 10.04 18.23
CA GLY A 319 -7.91 10.63 18.47
C GLY A 319 -8.89 10.52 17.29
N TYR A 320 -8.55 9.78 16.24
CA TYR A 320 -9.42 9.49 15.09
C TYR A 320 -9.18 8.07 14.58
N PRO A 321 -10.14 7.44 13.89
CA PRO A 321 -9.97 6.08 13.37
C PRO A 321 -8.94 6.05 12.23
N PRO A 322 -8.21 4.93 12.04
CA PRO A 322 -7.25 4.79 10.96
C PRO A 322 -7.94 4.77 9.60
N ASP A 323 -7.34 5.47 8.65
CA ASP A 323 -7.68 5.45 7.23
C ASP A 323 -6.93 4.32 6.51
N PRO A 324 -7.39 3.80 5.35
CA PRO A 324 -6.62 2.84 4.54
C PRO A 324 -5.17 3.24 4.29
N TYR A 325 -4.89 4.53 4.13
CA TYR A 325 -3.54 5.03 3.93
C TYR A 325 -2.65 4.88 5.17
N SER A 326 -3.20 5.15 6.37
CA SER A 326 -2.46 4.93 7.63
C SER A 326 -2.19 3.44 7.87
N ALA A 327 -3.15 2.57 7.52
CA ALA A 327 -2.98 1.13 7.62
C ALA A 327 -1.86 0.61 6.70
N MET A 328 -1.80 1.07 5.44
CA MET A 328 -0.73 0.68 4.51
C MET A 328 0.64 1.22 4.95
N ALA A 329 0.70 2.46 5.46
CA ALA A 329 1.94 3.05 5.98
C ALA A 329 2.46 2.30 7.21
N TYR A 330 1.56 1.88 8.10
CA TYR A 330 1.91 1.02 9.24
C TYR A 330 2.48 -0.32 8.77
N ILE A 331 1.81 -1.02 7.82
CA ILE A 331 2.29 -2.30 7.27
C ILE A 331 3.67 -2.12 6.63
N GLY A 332 3.83 -1.13 5.76
CA GLY A 332 5.10 -0.89 5.05
C GLY A 332 6.26 -0.61 5.99
N THR A 333 6.02 0.17 7.05
CA THR A 333 7.03 0.46 8.07
C THR A 333 7.40 -0.80 8.87
N LYS A 334 6.40 -1.61 9.26
CA LYS A 334 6.64 -2.89 9.96
C LYS A 334 7.45 -3.85 9.07
N GLU A 335 7.12 -3.95 7.78
CA GLU A 335 7.81 -4.84 6.85
C GLU A 335 9.25 -4.38 6.54
N ALA A 336 9.46 -3.07 6.38
CA ALA A 336 10.80 -2.50 6.25
C ALA A 336 11.69 -2.89 7.44
N LEU A 337 11.18 -2.69 8.65
CA LEU A 337 11.91 -3.01 9.89
C LEU A 337 12.03 -4.53 10.10
N ARG A 338 11.00 -5.34 9.76
CA ARG A 338 11.09 -6.81 9.78
C ARG A 338 12.19 -7.31 8.85
N GLY A 339 12.29 -6.77 7.64
CA GLY A 339 13.33 -7.12 6.68
C GLY A 339 14.73 -6.87 7.23
N MET A 340 14.95 -5.70 7.84
CA MET A 340 16.23 -5.35 8.50
C MET A 340 16.54 -6.27 9.70
N SER A 341 15.53 -6.57 10.50
CA SER A 341 15.65 -7.49 11.65
C SER A 341 16.09 -8.89 11.21
N ILE A 342 15.47 -9.44 10.17
CA ILE A 342 15.81 -10.77 9.64
C ILE A 342 17.20 -10.77 9.00
N ALA A 343 17.50 -9.73 8.21
CA ALA A 343 18.78 -9.58 7.51
C ALA A 343 19.94 -9.28 8.47
N GLN A 344 19.66 -8.67 9.62
CA GLN A 344 20.66 -8.07 10.52
C GLN A 344 21.64 -7.18 9.74
N SER A 345 21.10 -6.37 8.84
CA SER A 345 21.86 -5.57 7.87
C SER A 345 21.18 -4.25 7.55
N HIS A 346 21.98 -3.24 7.25
CA HIS A 346 21.55 -1.96 6.66
C HIS A 346 21.62 -2.00 5.11
N ASP A 347 22.24 -3.05 4.55
CA ASP A 347 22.35 -3.20 3.10
C ASP A 347 21.01 -3.53 2.46
N GLY A 348 20.52 -2.68 1.57
CA GLY A 348 19.21 -2.83 0.93
C GLY A 348 19.04 -4.15 0.18
N MET A 349 20.09 -4.66 -0.47
CA MET A 349 20.06 -5.94 -1.20
C MET A 349 19.98 -7.13 -0.25
N ALA A 350 20.71 -7.08 0.88
CA ALA A 350 20.61 -8.09 1.91
C ALA A 350 19.21 -8.11 2.55
N VAL A 351 18.64 -6.95 2.82
CA VAL A 351 17.25 -6.79 3.33
C VAL A 351 16.24 -7.38 2.35
N ALA A 352 16.33 -7.02 1.06
CA ALA A 352 15.44 -7.52 0.02
C ALA A 352 15.53 -9.06 -0.10
N LYS A 353 16.73 -9.61 -0.12
CA LYS A 353 16.95 -11.08 -0.14
C LYS A 353 16.34 -11.75 1.09
N ALA A 354 16.48 -11.16 2.27
CA ALA A 354 15.94 -11.70 3.51
C ALA A 354 14.39 -11.69 3.51
N ILE A 355 13.76 -10.63 3.01
CA ILE A 355 12.31 -10.56 2.84
C ILE A 355 11.83 -11.64 1.88
N MET A 356 12.45 -11.79 0.72
CA MET A 356 12.03 -12.76 -0.30
C MET A 356 12.31 -14.22 0.12
N ALA A 357 13.31 -14.46 0.97
CA ALA A 357 13.52 -15.77 1.59
C ALA A 357 12.50 -16.08 2.72
N ASN A 358 11.86 -15.05 3.28
CA ASN A 358 10.85 -15.14 4.34
C ASN A 358 9.62 -14.28 3.94
N PRO A 359 8.94 -14.59 2.82
CA PRO A 359 8.00 -13.67 2.21
C PRO A 359 6.71 -13.47 2.97
N THR A 360 6.42 -14.33 3.94
CA THR A 360 5.18 -14.31 4.72
C THR A 360 5.30 -13.41 5.94
N PHE A 361 4.24 -12.63 6.22
CA PHE A 361 4.13 -11.74 7.37
C PHE A 361 2.70 -11.62 7.87
N GLU A 362 2.50 -11.13 9.09
CA GLU A 362 1.19 -10.88 9.69
C GLU A 362 0.85 -9.39 9.66
N SER A 363 -0.44 -9.08 9.45
CA SER A 363 -0.93 -7.70 9.43
C SER A 363 -2.39 -7.62 9.88
N MET A 364 -2.95 -6.39 10.03
CA MET A 364 -4.36 -6.18 10.28
C MET A 364 -5.27 -6.60 9.10
N LYS A 365 -4.68 -6.94 7.96
CA LYS A 365 -5.37 -7.53 6.80
C LYS A 365 -5.26 -9.07 6.78
N GLY A 366 -4.79 -9.66 7.87
CA GLY A 366 -4.41 -11.06 7.97
C GLY A 366 -3.00 -11.33 7.43
N LYS A 367 -2.76 -12.61 7.14
CA LYS A 367 -1.49 -13.06 6.58
C LYS A 367 -1.24 -12.42 5.22
N GLY A 368 -0.05 -11.81 5.07
CA GLY A 368 0.47 -11.30 3.81
C GLY A 368 1.60 -12.18 3.28
N THR A 369 1.79 -12.18 1.96
CA THR A 369 2.91 -12.87 1.31
C THR A 369 3.41 -12.03 0.13
N TRP A 370 4.69 -11.70 0.12
CA TRP A 370 5.33 -11.01 -0.99
C TRP A 370 5.45 -11.92 -2.22
N ARG A 371 4.97 -11.43 -3.37
CA ARG A 371 5.14 -12.09 -4.68
C ARG A 371 6.52 -11.77 -5.26
N GLU A 372 6.88 -12.48 -6.33
CA GLU A 372 8.14 -12.28 -7.08
C GLU A 372 8.28 -10.83 -7.62
N ASP A 373 7.17 -10.17 -7.94
CA ASP A 373 7.12 -8.77 -8.37
C ASP A 373 7.08 -7.75 -7.21
N HIS A 374 7.35 -8.19 -5.99
CA HIS A 374 7.35 -7.38 -4.77
C HIS A 374 6.03 -6.66 -4.48
N GLN A 375 4.90 -7.23 -4.91
CA GLN A 375 3.56 -6.87 -4.44
C GLN A 375 3.11 -7.87 -3.37
N PRO A 376 2.45 -7.45 -2.28
CA PRO A 376 1.94 -8.39 -1.29
C PRO A 376 0.56 -8.92 -1.69
N ILE A 377 0.35 -10.21 -1.51
CA ILE A 377 -0.97 -10.82 -1.48
C ILE A 377 -1.41 -10.89 -0.02
N PHE A 378 -2.52 -10.25 0.29
CA PHE A 378 -3.21 -10.39 1.58
C PHE A 378 -4.37 -11.36 1.47
N LYS A 379 -4.86 -11.86 2.60
CA LYS A 379 -6.11 -12.61 2.63
C LYS A 379 -7.25 -11.82 1.95
N TYR A 380 -7.31 -10.50 2.24
CA TYR A 380 -8.19 -9.56 1.55
C TYR A 380 -7.36 -8.36 1.06
N ASN A 381 -7.20 -8.26 -0.27
CA ASN A 381 -6.48 -7.14 -0.86
C ASN A 381 -7.31 -5.85 -0.88
N ALA A 382 -8.61 -5.96 -1.10
CA ALA A 382 -9.54 -4.83 -1.04
C ALA A 382 -10.92 -5.26 -0.56
N PHE A 383 -11.66 -4.34 0.03
CA PHE A 383 -13.06 -4.48 0.43
C PHE A 383 -13.95 -3.72 -0.53
N VAL A 384 -15.10 -4.30 -0.87
CA VAL A 384 -16.16 -3.61 -1.61
C VAL A 384 -17.08 -2.98 -0.58
N VAL A 385 -17.35 -1.70 -0.77
CA VAL A 385 -18.13 -0.90 0.16
C VAL A 385 -19.25 -0.14 -0.54
N VAL A 386 -20.24 0.28 0.25
CA VAL A 386 -21.29 1.20 -0.20
C VAL A 386 -21.44 2.33 0.81
N GLY A 387 -21.56 3.56 0.31
CA GLY A 387 -21.70 4.76 1.14
C GLY A 387 -23.00 4.75 1.96
N LYS A 388 -22.89 5.13 3.24
CA LYS A 388 -23.99 5.30 4.19
C LYS A 388 -24.60 6.68 4.08
N GLY A 389 -25.92 6.75 4.14
CA GLY A 389 -26.66 7.99 4.39
C GLY A 389 -26.49 8.49 5.82
N ALA A 390 -26.87 9.76 6.08
CA ALA A 390 -26.69 10.39 7.39
C ALA A 390 -27.34 9.60 8.54
N ALA A 391 -28.51 9.01 8.33
CA ALA A 391 -29.26 8.26 9.35
C ALA A 391 -28.62 6.89 9.69
N GLU A 392 -27.79 6.36 8.84
CA GLU A 392 -27.14 5.05 9.03
C GLU A 392 -25.79 5.16 9.78
N ARG A 393 -25.24 6.38 9.89
CA ARG A 393 -23.90 6.62 10.45
C ARG A 393 -23.95 6.66 11.98
N LYS A 394 -23.15 5.80 12.63
CA LYS A 394 -22.91 5.86 14.09
C LYS A 394 -22.08 7.09 14.46
N ASP A 395 -21.11 7.43 13.62
CA ASP A 395 -20.30 8.65 13.69
C ASP A 395 -20.48 9.42 12.36
N PRO A 396 -20.94 10.68 12.40
CA PRO A 396 -21.24 11.43 11.19
C PRO A 396 -20.00 11.71 10.32
N LYS A 397 -18.82 11.75 10.93
CA LYS A 397 -17.56 12.07 10.26
C LYS A 397 -16.83 10.84 9.73
N TRP A 398 -16.89 9.72 10.45
CA TRP A 398 -16.01 8.58 10.18
C TRP A 398 -16.75 7.31 9.75
N ASP A 399 -17.99 7.09 10.19
CA ASP A 399 -18.77 5.91 9.81
C ASP A 399 -19.43 6.09 8.42
N LEU A 400 -18.60 6.13 7.39
CA LEU A 400 -18.97 6.60 6.05
C LEU A 400 -19.53 5.51 5.15
N VAL A 401 -19.14 4.26 5.37
CA VAL A 401 -19.41 3.16 4.44
C VAL A 401 -19.82 1.88 5.16
N LYS A 402 -20.44 0.98 4.38
CA LYS A 402 -20.75 -0.40 4.80
C LYS A 402 -19.99 -1.36 3.90
N VAL A 403 -19.29 -2.33 4.48
CA VAL A 403 -18.62 -3.40 3.75
C VAL A 403 -19.67 -4.40 3.24
N ILE A 404 -19.63 -4.69 1.93
CA ILE A 404 -20.58 -5.59 1.24
C ILE A 404 -19.88 -6.74 0.51
N GLY A 405 -18.55 -6.79 0.51
CA GLY A 405 -17.77 -7.83 -0.13
C GLY A 405 -16.27 -7.59 0.00
N ALA A 406 -15.48 -8.49 -0.53
CA ALA A 406 -14.02 -8.35 -0.55
C ALA A 406 -13.41 -9.06 -1.76
N TYR A 407 -12.22 -8.63 -2.15
CA TYR A 407 -11.34 -9.30 -3.09
C TYR A 407 -10.19 -9.97 -2.35
N THR A 408 -9.98 -11.25 -2.65
CA THR A 408 -8.91 -12.05 -2.08
C THR A 408 -7.73 -12.13 -3.02
N GLY A 409 -6.54 -12.22 -2.48
CA GLY A 409 -5.33 -12.69 -3.11
C GLY A 409 -5.10 -12.27 -4.56
N GLU A 410 -4.83 -13.26 -5.39
CA GLU A 410 -4.44 -13.09 -6.79
C GLU A 410 -5.55 -12.58 -7.70
N ASP A 411 -6.82 -12.73 -7.30
CA ASP A 411 -7.96 -12.24 -8.09
C ASP A 411 -7.97 -10.70 -8.21
N TYR A 412 -7.27 -10.02 -7.31
CA TYR A 412 -7.17 -8.56 -7.29
C TYR A 412 -5.95 -8.04 -8.07
N LEU A 413 -4.82 -8.77 -8.06
CA LEU A 413 -3.57 -8.32 -8.65
C LEU A 413 -3.42 -8.78 -10.11
N PRO A 414 -2.70 -8.03 -10.98
CA PRO A 414 -2.37 -8.50 -12.30
C PRO A 414 -1.53 -9.78 -12.21
N SER A 415 -1.73 -10.71 -13.15
CA SER A 415 -0.96 -11.96 -13.15
C SER A 415 0.53 -11.68 -13.40
N LEU A 416 1.42 -12.47 -12.78
CA LEU A 416 2.86 -12.36 -13.01
C LEU A 416 3.20 -12.49 -14.50
N LYS A 417 2.51 -13.41 -15.22
CA LYS A 417 2.65 -13.58 -16.67
C LYS A 417 2.35 -12.29 -17.46
N SER A 418 1.33 -11.50 -17.05
CA SER A 418 0.99 -10.24 -17.73
C SER A 418 2.01 -9.14 -17.47
N LEU A 419 2.84 -9.30 -16.44
CA LEU A 419 3.94 -8.40 -16.05
C LEU A 419 5.31 -8.86 -16.61
N GLY A 420 5.35 -10.02 -17.33
CA GLY A 420 6.56 -10.53 -17.95
C GLY A 420 7.42 -11.47 -17.09
N TYR A 421 6.88 -11.95 -15.96
CA TYR A 421 7.53 -12.93 -15.08
C TYR A 421 7.25 -14.35 -15.52
#